data_b0bd19bcbbac5834f5dea2b7eed50f86
#
_entry.id   b0bd19bcbbac5834f5dea2b7eed50f86
#
_cell.length_a   1.000
_cell.length_b   1.000
_cell.length_c   1.000
_cell.angle_alpha   90.00
_cell.angle_beta   90.00
_cell.angle_gamma   90.00
#
_symmetry.space_group_name_H-M   'P 1'
#
loop_
_entity.id
_entity.type
_entity.pdbx_description
1 polymer ?
#
loop_
_entity_poly.entity_id
_entity_poly.type
_entity_poly.pdbx_seq_one_letter_code
_entity_poly.pdbx_strand_id
1 'polypeptide(L)'
;MFKDFIFFYWASKCLEIAIPSIKRLKLSKNVEVLSEVSLNELDLTLEASAAEELSENFKDNPNYKVPKIYWEFTSKNILVLEYIQGIRIDDINALKKANHNIKKITEIGTEVFFLQVFRDGFFHGDMHPGNILINPKGCLLYTSDAADE
;
A
#
# COMPACT_ATOMS: atom_id res chain seq x y z
N MET A 1 9.96 11.45 16.30
CA MET A 1 10.25 10.26 15.50
C MET A 1 11.74 10.07 15.20
N PHE A 2 12.47 10.95 14.49
CA PHE A 2 13.93 10.79 14.25
C PHE A 2 14.76 10.63 15.56
N LYS A 3 14.45 11.41 16.59
CA LYS A 3 15.13 11.34 17.89
C LYS A 3 14.93 10.00 18.59
N ASP A 4 13.80 9.36 18.39
CA ASP A 4 13.46 8.10 19.01
C ASP A 4 14.27 6.95 18.39
N PHE A 5 14.46 6.94 17.07
CA PHE A 5 15.32 5.95 16.41
C PHE A 5 16.79 6.08 16.83
N ILE A 6 17.29 7.31 16.99
CA ILE A 6 18.64 7.54 17.51
C ILE A 6 18.78 6.97 18.91
N PHE A 7 17.80 7.19 19.77
CA PHE A 7 17.78 6.64 21.13
C PHE A 7 17.76 5.11 21.12
N PHE A 8 16.89 4.48 20.33
CA PHE A 8 16.81 3.02 20.20
C PHE A 8 18.09 2.42 19.63
N TYR A 9 18.73 3.08 18.68
CA TYR A 9 20.02 2.65 18.14
C TYR A 9 21.09 2.62 19.22
N TRP A 10 21.27 3.70 19.99
CA TRP A 10 22.23 3.77 21.07
C TRP A 10 21.93 2.78 22.19
N ALA A 11 20.67 2.64 22.58
CA ALA A 11 20.26 1.65 23.57
C ALA A 11 20.59 0.22 23.10
N SER A 12 20.33 -0.09 21.84
CA SER A 12 20.66 -1.39 21.24
C SER A 12 22.18 -1.64 21.25
N LYS A 13 22.99 -0.66 20.91
CA LYS A 13 24.46 -0.73 21.01
C LYS A 13 24.95 -1.00 22.43
N CYS A 14 24.42 -0.28 23.40
CA CYS A 14 24.77 -0.50 24.82
C CYS A 14 24.41 -1.93 25.25
N LEU A 15 23.25 -2.45 24.88
CA LEU A 15 22.81 -3.80 25.20
C LEU A 15 23.71 -4.86 24.52
N GLU A 16 24.08 -4.67 23.26
CA GLU A 16 25.00 -5.57 22.56
C GLU A 16 26.40 -5.64 23.18
N ILE A 17 26.86 -4.53 23.79
CA ILE A 17 28.13 -4.47 24.51
C ILE A 17 28.01 -5.13 25.89
N ALA A 18 26.92 -4.84 26.60
CA ALA A 18 26.72 -5.30 27.99
C ALA A 18 26.39 -6.79 28.08
N ILE A 19 25.72 -7.34 27.06
CA ILE A 19 25.21 -8.71 27.08
C ILE A 19 25.67 -9.46 25.80
N PRO A 20 26.82 -10.16 25.85
CA PRO A 20 27.39 -10.84 24.66
C PRO A 20 26.47 -11.85 23.98
N SER A 21 25.55 -12.49 24.72
CA SER A 21 24.59 -13.45 24.17
C SER A 21 23.56 -12.80 23.22
N ILE A 22 23.29 -11.50 23.37
CA ILE A 22 22.34 -10.74 22.54
C ILE A 22 23.00 -10.23 21.24
N LYS A 23 24.33 -10.13 21.23
CA LYS A 23 25.08 -9.61 20.08
C LYS A 23 24.75 -10.31 18.74
N ARG A 24 24.43 -11.60 18.77
CA ARG A 24 24.02 -12.35 17.58
C ARG A 24 22.69 -11.89 16.97
N LEU A 25 21.83 -11.23 17.75
CA LEU A 25 20.54 -10.69 17.29
C LEU A 25 20.71 -9.40 16.48
N LYS A 26 21.90 -8.78 16.52
CA LYS A 26 22.22 -7.56 15.75
C LYS A 26 21.16 -6.48 15.93
N LEU A 27 20.76 -6.21 17.18
CA LEU A 27 19.66 -5.28 17.50
C LEU A 27 19.88 -3.89 16.89
N SER A 28 21.11 -3.38 16.94
CA SER A 28 21.44 -2.07 16.36
C SER A 28 21.21 -2.04 14.86
N LYS A 29 21.54 -3.13 14.12
CA LYS A 29 21.28 -3.24 12.69
C LYS A 29 19.79 -3.35 12.39
N ASN A 30 19.03 -4.05 13.21
CA ASN A 30 17.59 -4.14 13.06
C ASN A 30 16.92 -2.77 13.25
N VAL A 31 17.39 -1.96 14.20
CA VAL A 31 16.90 -0.58 14.39
C VAL A 31 17.25 0.31 13.19
N GLU A 32 18.44 0.15 12.59
CA GLU A 32 18.79 0.86 11.35
C GLU A 32 17.82 0.52 10.23
N VAL A 33 17.58 -0.77 9.98
CA VAL A 33 16.65 -1.22 8.94
C VAL A 33 15.22 -0.72 9.20
N LEU A 34 14.74 -0.82 10.45
CA LEU A 34 13.42 -0.30 10.81
C LEU A 34 13.32 1.21 10.59
N SER A 35 14.38 1.95 10.93
CA SER A 35 14.44 3.40 10.71
C SER A 35 14.37 3.74 9.21
N GLU A 36 15.10 3.02 8.37
CA GLU A 36 15.11 3.22 6.92
C GLU A 36 13.75 2.89 6.30
N VAL A 37 13.15 1.76 6.66
CA VAL A 37 11.81 1.36 6.20
C VAL A 37 10.77 2.41 6.61
N SER A 38 10.73 2.82 7.88
CA SER A 38 9.78 3.82 8.36
C SER A 38 9.93 5.18 7.69
N LEU A 39 11.16 5.55 7.29
CA LEU A 39 11.39 6.80 6.55
C LEU A 39 10.87 6.72 5.12
N ASN A 40 10.99 5.56 4.48
CA ASN A 40 10.45 5.34 3.14
C ASN A 40 8.91 5.31 3.16
N GLU A 41 8.30 4.70 4.16
CA GLU A 41 6.84 4.69 4.34
C GLU A 41 6.23 6.08 4.56
N LEU A 42 7.02 7.04 5.01
CA LEU A 42 6.58 8.43 5.17
C LEU A 42 6.72 9.27 3.89
N ASP A 43 7.30 8.73 2.84
CA ASP A 43 7.46 9.44 1.57
C ASP A 43 6.32 9.08 0.61
N LEU A 44 5.21 9.83 0.67
CA LEU A 44 4.04 9.61 -0.16
C LEU A 44 4.31 9.74 -1.67
N THR A 45 5.47 10.28 -2.08
CA THR A 45 5.84 10.29 -3.50
C THR A 45 6.20 8.89 -4.02
N LEU A 46 6.68 8.00 -3.15
CA LEU A 46 6.93 6.60 -3.50
C LEU A 46 5.62 5.87 -3.74
N GLU A 47 4.62 6.12 -2.91
CA GLU A 47 3.27 5.57 -3.07
C GLU A 47 2.60 6.10 -4.35
N ALA A 48 2.70 7.40 -4.61
CA ALA A 48 2.25 8.00 -5.86
C ALA A 48 2.88 7.33 -7.08
N SER A 49 4.21 7.12 -7.05
CA SER A 49 4.93 6.48 -8.15
C SER A 49 4.49 5.02 -8.37
N ALA A 50 4.27 4.27 -7.28
CA ALA A 50 3.77 2.91 -7.34
C ALA A 50 2.35 2.84 -7.93
N ALA A 51 1.47 3.77 -7.53
CA ALA A 51 0.12 3.85 -8.07
C ALA A 51 0.13 4.22 -9.57
N GLU A 52 1.02 5.11 -10.02
CA GLU A 52 1.15 5.47 -11.43
C GLU A 52 1.66 4.29 -12.27
N GLU A 53 2.63 3.52 -11.77
CA GLU A 53 3.12 2.30 -12.42
C GLU A 53 1.99 1.27 -12.57
N LEU A 54 1.21 1.04 -11.52
CA LEU A 54 0.03 0.18 -11.59
C LEU A 54 -1.01 0.70 -12.61
N SER A 55 -1.24 2.01 -12.65
CA SER A 55 -2.15 2.63 -13.60
C SER A 55 -1.71 2.40 -15.06
N GLU A 56 -0.42 2.51 -15.34
CA GLU A 56 0.12 2.24 -16.68
C GLU A 56 0.03 0.77 -17.05
N ASN A 57 0.37 -0.14 -16.13
CA ASN A 57 0.32 -1.59 -16.34
C ASN A 57 -1.10 -2.09 -16.63
N PHE A 58 -2.11 -1.41 -16.11
CA PHE A 58 -3.53 -1.80 -16.23
C PHE A 58 -4.37 -0.83 -17.06
N LYS A 59 -3.77 0.09 -17.81
CA LYS A 59 -4.49 1.11 -18.60
C LYS A 59 -5.54 0.55 -19.55
N ASP A 60 -5.29 -0.64 -20.11
CA ASP A 60 -6.18 -1.31 -21.06
C ASP A 60 -7.09 -2.34 -20.38
N ASN A 61 -7.03 -2.50 -19.06
CA ASN A 61 -7.87 -3.44 -18.33
C ASN A 61 -9.19 -2.77 -17.89
N PRO A 62 -10.35 -3.16 -18.42
CA PRO A 62 -11.63 -2.53 -18.09
C PRO A 62 -12.12 -2.88 -16.68
N ASN A 63 -11.53 -3.88 -16.03
CA ASN A 63 -11.98 -4.42 -14.75
C ASN A 63 -11.17 -3.88 -13.55
N TYR A 64 -10.11 -3.10 -13.83
CA TYR A 64 -9.25 -2.55 -12.78
C TYR A 64 -8.87 -1.10 -13.12
N LYS A 65 -8.98 -0.21 -12.14
CA LYS A 65 -8.62 1.20 -12.31
C LYS A 65 -7.88 1.69 -11.07
N VAL A 66 -6.82 2.45 -11.29
CA VAL A 66 -6.10 3.21 -10.26
C VAL A 66 -6.49 4.69 -10.42
N PRO A 67 -6.72 5.44 -9.33
CA PRO A 67 -7.02 6.88 -9.41
C PRO A 67 -5.86 7.65 -9.99
N LYS A 68 -6.16 8.71 -10.74
CA LYS A 68 -5.15 9.60 -11.29
C LYS A 68 -4.41 10.34 -10.17
N ILE A 69 -3.09 10.43 -10.28
CA ILE A 69 -2.25 11.24 -9.39
C ILE A 69 -2.19 12.68 -9.89
N TYR A 70 -2.36 13.65 -9.00
CA TYR A 70 -2.14 15.06 -9.28
C TYR A 70 -0.77 15.49 -8.77
N TRP A 71 0.27 15.23 -9.56
CA TRP A 71 1.67 15.47 -9.21
C TRP A 71 1.97 16.91 -8.81
N GLU A 72 1.28 17.87 -9.42
CA GLU A 72 1.42 19.30 -9.12
C GLU A 72 1.06 19.65 -7.67
N PHE A 73 0.26 18.81 -7.00
CA PHE A 73 -0.16 18.96 -5.60
C PHE A 73 0.39 17.88 -4.68
N THR A 74 1.14 16.91 -5.24
CA THR A 74 1.70 15.80 -4.49
C THR A 74 3.12 16.14 -4.01
N SER A 75 3.44 15.78 -2.78
CA SER A 75 4.75 15.97 -2.15
C SER A 75 5.03 14.81 -1.18
N LYS A 76 6.20 14.83 -0.53
CA LYS A 76 6.54 13.80 0.48
C LYS A 76 5.49 13.58 1.57
N ASN A 77 4.76 14.62 1.94
CA ASN A 77 3.82 14.59 3.05
C ASN A 77 2.36 14.73 2.60
N ILE A 78 2.11 14.89 1.31
CA ILE A 78 0.77 15.11 0.77
C ILE A 78 0.65 14.31 -0.53
N LEU A 79 -0.35 13.45 -0.60
CA LEU A 79 -0.73 12.71 -1.79
C LEU A 79 -2.11 13.19 -2.24
N VAL A 80 -2.21 13.67 -3.49
CA VAL A 80 -3.46 14.15 -4.08
C VAL A 80 -3.89 13.25 -5.22
N LEU A 81 -5.04 12.62 -5.06
CA LEU A 81 -5.61 11.62 -5.97
C LEU A 81 -6.93 12.08 -6.56
N GLU A 82 -7.30 11.50 -7.71
CA GLU A 82 -8.66 11.55 -8.24
C GLU A 82 -9.63 10.97 -7.21
N TYR A 83 -10.69 11.72 -6.88
CA TYR A 83 -11.73 11.18 -6.03
C TYR A 83 -12.55 10.14 -6.78
N ILE A 84 -12.60 8.94 -6.24
CA ILE A 84 -13.35 7.83 -6.80
C ILE A 84 -14.44 7.37 -5.83
N GLN A 85 -15.60 6.98 -6.39
CA GLN A 85 -16.72 6.45 -5.60
C GLN A 85 -16.87 4.96 -5.84
N GLY A 86 -17.09 4.23 -4.76
CA GLY A 86 -17.33 2.80 -4.82
C GLY A 86 -17.78 2.24 -3.48
N ILE A 87 -18.16 0.97 -3.49
CA ILE A 87 -18.49 0.21 -2.30
C ILE A 87 -17.22 -0.55 -1.88
N ARG A 88 -16.85 -0.50 -0.63
CA ARG A 88 -15.69 -1.26 -0.12
C ARG A 88 -15.87 -2.74 -0.40
N ILE A 89 -14.80 -3.42 -0.82
CA ILE A 89 -14.85 -4.84 -1.18
C ILE A 89 -15.22 -5.73 0.00
N ASP A 90 -14.96 -5.31 1.24
CA ASP A 90 -15.32 -6.02 2.48
C ASP A 90 -16.77 -5.79 2.93
N ASP A 91 -17.47 -4.78 2.40
CA ASP A 91 -18.91 -4.58 2.67
C ASP A 91 -19.78 -5.46 1.75
N ILE A 92 -19.77 -6.76 2.07
CA ILE A 92 -20.54 -7.77 1.33
C ILE A 92 -22.05 -7.45 1.29
N ASN A 93 -22.57 -6.81 2.34
CA ASN A 93 -24.00 -6.47 2.42
C ASN A 93 -24.35 -5.35 1.43
N ALA A 94 -23.54 -4.29 1.38
CA ALA A 94 -23.73 -3.22 0.42
C ALA A 94 -23.56 -3.72 -1.02
N LEU A 95 -22.55 -4.55 -1.30
CA LEU A 95 -22.32 -5.14 -2.61
C LEU A 95 -23.52 -6.00 -3.09
N LYS A 96 -24.10 -6.82 -2.20
CA LYS A 96 -25.30 -7.61 -2.50
C LYS A 96 -26.52 -6.74 -2.75
N LYS A 97 -26.71 -5.67 -1.95
CA LYS A 97 -27.82 -4.69 -2.16
C LYS A 97 -27.70 -3.97 -3.50
N ALA A 98 -26.47 -3.71 -3.94
CA ALA A 98 -26.17 -3.12 -5.25
C ALA A 98 -26.21 -4.14 -6.40
N ASN A 99 -26.66 -5.38 -6.17
CA ASN A 99 -26.72 -6.49 -7.12
C ASN A 99 -25.38 -6.87 -7.77
N HIS A 100 -24.26 -6.66 -7.05
CA HIS A 100 -22.96 -7.10 -7.53
C HIS A 100 -22.79 -8.62 -7.36
N ASN A 101 -22.16 -9.24 -8.37
CA ASN A 101 -21.80 -10.64 -8.33
C ASN A 101 -20.45 -10.82 -7.60
N ILE A 102 -20.52 -11.23 -6.33
CA ILE A 102 -19.34 -11.39 -5.46
C ILE A 102 -18.33 -12.37 -6.08
N LYS A 103 -18.81 -13.47 -6.67
CA LYS A 103 -17.94 -14.46 -7.31
C LYS A 103 -17.12 -13.83 -8.43
N LYS A 104 -17.77 -13.03 -9.29
CA LYS A 104 -17.10 -12.32 -10.38
C LYS A 104 -16.09 -11.30 -9.87
N ILE A 105 -16.41 -10.57 -8.80
CA ILE A 105 -15.47 -9.63 -8.15
C ILE A 105 -14.23 -10.38 -7.65
N THR A 106 -14.42 -11.54 -6.99
CA THR A 106 -13.30 -12.36 -6.51
C THR A 106 -12.44 -12.88 -7.67
N GLU A 107 -13.07 -13.33 -8.75
CA GLU A 107 -12.35 -13.79 -9.97
C GLU A 107 -11.50 -12.66 -10.56
N ILE A 108 -12.06 -11.46 -10.71
CA ILE A 108 -11.33 -10.27 -11.21
C ILE A 108 -10.17 -9.91 -10.26
N GLY A 109 -10.40 -9.87 -8.94
CA GLY A 109 -9.36 -9.57 -7.97
C GLY A 109 -8.21 -10.58 -8.02
N THR A 110 -8.54 -11.86 -8.17
CA THR A 110 -7.54 -12.93 -8.33
C THR A 110 -6.75 -12.76 -9.63
N GLU A 111 -7.42 -12.48 -10.74
CA GLU A 111 -6.79 -12.23 -12.04
C GLU A 111 -5.84 -11.03 -11.96
N VAL A 112 -6.29 -9.91 -11.40
CA VAL A 112 -5.48 -8.69 -11.23
C VAL A 112 -4.24 -8.99 -10.39
N PHE A 113 -4.38 -9.72 -9.28
CA PHE A 113 -3.26 -10.11 -8.44
C PHE A 113 -2.22 -10.95 -9.22
N PHE A 114 -2.67 -11.96 -9.96
CA PHE A 114 -1.77 -12.79 -10.74
C PHE A 114 -1.08 -12.01 -11.88
N LEU A 115 -1.77 -11.08 -12.52
CA LEU A 115 -1.17 -10.21 -13.52
C LEU A 115 -0.07 -9.34 -12.92
N GLN A 116 -0.30 -8.71 -11.76
CA GLN A 116 0.71 -7.92 -11.06
C GLN A 116 1.96 -8.76 -10.74
N VAL A 117 1.78 -9.97 -10.21
CA VAL A 117 2.89 -10.81 -9.76
C VAL A 117 3.64 -11.46 -10.92
N PHE A 118 2.93 -12.06 -11.88
CA PHE A 118 3.56 -12.93 -12.89
C PHE A 118 3.78 -12.25 -14.24
N ARG A 119 2.97 -11.26 -14.60
CA ARG A 119 3.15 -10.52 -15.86
C ARG A 119 4.07 -9.31 -15.65
N ASP A 120 3.79 -8.50 -14.62
CA ASP A 120 4.41 -7.20 -14.44
C ASP A 120 5.63 -7.28 -13.51
N GLY A 121 5.69 -8.30 -12.63
CA GLY A 121 6.73 -8.40 -11.60
C GLY A 121 6.67 -7.26 -10.58
N PHE A 122 5.59 -6.51 -10.60
CA PHE A 122 5.32 -5.38 -9.73
C PHE A 122 3.91 -5.51 -9.13
N PHE A 123 3.84 -5.50 -7.81
CA PHE A 123 2.56 -5.52 -7.10
C PHE A 123 2.60 -4.55 -5.92
N HIS A 124 1.47 -3.94 -5.62
CA HIS A 124 1.36 -3.14 -4.43
C HIS A 124 1.35 -4.05 -3.20
N GLY A 125 2.32 -3.84 -2.30
CA GLY A 125 2.53 -4.73 -1.15
C GLY A 125 1.39 -4.74 -0.12
N ASP A 126 0.53 -3.72 -0.14
CA ASP A 126 -0.60 -3.58 0.77
C ASP A 126 -1.94 -3.70 0.02
N MET A 127 -2.31 -4.94 -0.29
CA MET A 127 -3.64 -5.26 -0.86
C MET A 127 -4.68 -5.45 0.26
N HIS A 128 -4.76 -4.50 1.18
CA HIS A 128 -5.77 -4.55 2.23
C HIS A 128 -7.17 -4.32 1.62
N PRO A 129 -8.22 -5.05 2.06
CA PRO A 129 -9.58 -4.83 1.55
C PRO A 129 -10.11 -3.40 1.72
N GLY A 130 -9.58 -2.64 2.67
CA GLY A 130 -9.87 -1.21 2.84
C GLY A 130 -9.48 -0.35 1.65
N ASN A 131 -8.44 -0.77 0.90
CA ASN A 131 -7.87 -0.05 -0.24
C ASN A 131 -8.52 -0.42 -1.57
N ILE A 132 -9.58 -1.23 -1.56
CA ILE A 132 -10.24 -1.71 -2.76
C ILE A 132 -11.72 -1.34 -2.72
N LEU A 133 -12.16 -0.53 -3.69
CA LEU A 133 -13.54 -0.18 -3.90
C LEU A 133 -14.09 -0.88 -5.16
N ILE A 134 -15.38 -1.10 -5.19
CA ILE A 134 -16.11 -1.63 -6.35
C ILE A 134 -17.02 -0.54 -6.89
N ASN A 135 -16.80 -0.13 -8.13
CA ASN A 135 -17.67 0.86 -8.75
C ASN A 135 -19.03 0.25 -9.18
N PRO A 136 -20.03 1.07 -9.56
CA PRO A 136 -21.34 0.56 -9.99
C PRO A 136 -21.30 -0.41 -11.17
N LYS A 137 -20.23 -0.42 -11.97
CA LYS A 137 -20.04 -1.34 -13.10
C LYS A 137 -19.37 -2.67 -12.70
N GLY A 138 -18.97 -2.81 -11.42
CA GLY A 138 -18.27 -4.01 -10.93
C GLY A 138 -16.76 -4.02 -11.19
N CYS A 139 -16.18 -2.89 -11.56
CA CYS A 139 -14.74 -2.72 -11.73
C CYS A 139 -14.08 -2.50 -10.37
N LEU A 140 -12.92 -3.10 -10.15
CA LEU A 140 -12.09 -2.85 -8.97
C LEU A 140 -11.40 -1.49 -9.12
N LEU A 141 -11.50 -0.69 -8.08
CA LEU A 141 -10.80 0.58 -7.94
C LEU A 141 -9.82 0.43 -6.79
N TYR A 142 -8.55 0.62 -7.08
CA TYR A 142 -7.54 0.65 -6.03
C TYR A 142 -7.44 2.07 -5.46
N THR A 143 -7.36 2.20 -4.15
CA THR A 143 -7.10 3.46 -3.44
C THR A 143 -5.91 3.30 -2.50
N SER A 144 -5.32 4.40 -2.11
CA SER A 144 -4.29 4.46 -1.09
C SER A 144 -4.90 4.61 0.31
N ASP A 145 -4.24 4.08 1.34
CA ASP A 145 -4.64 4.23 2.75
C ASP A 145 -4.68 5.70 3.22
N ALA A 146 -4.04 6.60 2.52
CA ALA A 146 -3.98 8.02 2.87
C ALA A 146 -5.35 8.75 2.79
N ALA A 147 -6.43 8.07 2.39
CA ALA A 147 -7.75 8.66 2.21
C ALA A 147 -8.66 8.57 3.45
N ASP A 148 -8.25 7.90 4.52
CA ASP A 148 -9.10 7.59 5.69
C ASP A 148 -8.76 8.38 6.97
N GLU A 149 -7.87 9.40 6.92
CA GLU A 149 -7.61 10.31 8.04
C GLU A 149 -8.12 11.74 7.83
#